data_486929a940670e2fa34c57e7bdf2ae6d
#
_entry.id   486929a940670e2fa34c57e7bdf2ae6d
#
_cell.length_a   1.000
_cell.length_b   1.000
_cell.length_c   1.000
_cell.angle_alpha   90.00
_cell.angle_beta   90.00
_cell.angle_gamma   90.00
#
_symmetry.space_group_name_H-M   'P 1'
#
loop_
_entity.id
_entity.type
_entity.pdbx_description
1 polymer ?
#
loop_
_entity_poly.entity_id
_entity_poly.type
_entity_poly.pdbx_seq_one_letter_code
_entity_poly.pdbx_strand_id
1 'polypeptide(L)'
;MRSPTLTHAPLLALVVSRCAALATTLTTNAPLLALVAQASRCAALAPHPTLVAGTSLEGKRLELAYVATEHGWDALDFHGRCDDRGSTLVECETRGGLRFGGFNPLGYMSSDDYGSSVNAFIYFFAGDDDAPTRCAALGSGDGCVYDYAKGGPTFGAADLVVGRPKSAVMGGFSGPDTEDMSIGQGSLRTASSSPGGAYARHADWPAAAIAAGELAEVRAWVNADVRPQGSGGGAGWWPF
;
A
#
# COMPACT_ATOMS: atom_id res chain seq x y z
N MET A 1 5.71 51.15 15.06
CA MET A 1 5.51 49.95 15.86
C MET A 1 5.47 48.77 14.88
N ARG A 2 6.53 47.97 14.81
CA ARG A 2 6.62 46.79 13.95
C ARG A 2 6.57 45.56 14.84
N SER A 3 5.57 44.71 14.65
CA SER A 3 5.46 43.43 15.33
C SER A 3 6.44 42.42 14.74
N PRO A 4 7.09 41.57 15.55
CA PRO A 4 7.99 40.54 15.06
C PRO A 4 7.16 39.31 14.61
N THR A 5 7.41 38.87 13.39
CA THR A 5 6.96 37.59 12.86
C THR A 5 7.76 36.45 13.49
N LEU A 6 7.11 35.59 14.25
CA LEU A 6 7.69 34.33 14.70
C LEU A 6 7.79 33.36 13.52
N THR A 7 9.02 33.12 13.09
CA THR A 7 9.37 32.05 12.18
C THR A 7 9.45 30.72 12.96
N HIS A 8 8.51 29.84 12.78
CA HIS A 8 8.64 28.44 13.19
C HIS A 8 9.61 27.73 12.23
N ALA A 9 10.85 27.59 12.60
CA ALA A 9 11.85 26.76 11.96
C ALA A 9 12.19 25.55 12.86
N PRO A 10 12.67 24.44 12.35
CA PRO A 10 12.03 23.14 12.51
C PRO A 10 12.73 22.28 13.58
N LEU A 11 11.93 21.66 14.41
CA LEU A 11 12.36 20.61 15.35
C LEU A 11 12.99 19.38 14.63
N LEU A 12 12.72 19.20 13.33
CA LEU A 12 13.24 18.08 12.56
C LEU A 12 14.76 18.15 12.33
N ALA A 13 15.31 19.34 12.12
CA ALA A 13 16.75 19.52 11.89
C ALA A 13 17.59 19.17 13.13
N LEU A 14 17.01 19.31 14.33
CA LEU A 14 17.71 19.03 15.58
C LEU A 14 17.84 17.52 15.86
N VAL A 15 16.89 16.71 15.41
CA VAL A 15 16.91 15.25 15.60
C VAL A 15 17.94 14.62 14.66
N VAL A 16 18.01 15.04 13.40
CA VAL A 16 18.97 14.51 12.42
C VAL A 16 20.41 14.90 12.79
N SER A 17 20.64 16.12 13.28
CA SER A 17 21.98 16.57 13.70
C SER A 17 22.49 15.84 14.95
N ARG A 18 21.60 15.44 15.87
CA ARG A 18 21.99 14.68 17.07
C ARG A 18 22.29 13.22 16.77
N CYS A 19 21.65 12.61 15.77
CA CYS A 19 21.97 11.25 15.34
C CYS A 19 23.35 11.17 14.67
N ALA A 20 23.76 12.18 13.89
CA ALA A 20 25.07 12.20 13.26
C ALA A 20 26.23 12.37 14.28
N ALA A 21 26.01 13.10 15.37
CA ALA A 21 27.02 13.32 16.43
C ALA A 21 27.21 12.06 17.32
N LEU A 22 26.23 11.18 17.42
CA LEU A 22 26.32 9.91 18.17
C LEU A 22 27.03 8.79 17.40
N ALA A 23 27.10 8.89 16.08
CA ALA A 23 27.74 7.87 15.24
C ALA A 23 29.27 7.83 15.34
N THR A 24 29.90 8.89 15.86
CA THR A 24 31.37 9.01 15.93
C THR A 24 32.01 8.41 17.20
N THR A 25 31.22 7.93 18.17
CA THR A 25 31.76 7.41 19.45
C THR A 25 31.36 5.96 19.80
N LEU A 26 30.72 5.23 18.89
CA LEU A 26 30.19 3.87 19.18
C LEU A 26 30.88 2.80 18.32
N THR A 27 32.16 2.55 18.53
CA THR A 27 32.92 1.47 17.87
C THR A 27 32.80 0.09 18.55
N THR A 28 31.95 -0.11 19.56
CA THR A 28 31.93 -1.36 20.35
C THR A 28 30.57 -1.99 20.62
N ASN A 29 29.45 -1.57 20.00
CA ASN A 29 28.14 -2.20 20.25
C ASN A 29 27.44 -2.63 18.96
N ALA A 30 27.81 -3.79 18.43
CA ALA A 30 27.18 -4.42 17.28
C ALA A 30 25.63 -4.53 17.37
N PRO A 31 24.99 -4.84 18.53
CA PRO A 31 23.54 -4.87 18.64
C PRO A 31 22.89 -3.47 18.54
N LEU A 32 23.57 -2.42 19.02
CA LEU A 32 23.04 -1.06 18.96
C LEU A 32 23.12 -0.50 17.54
N LEU A 33 24.18 -0.80 16.80
CA LEU A 33 24.33 -0.44 15.37
C LEU A 33 23.28 -1.16 14.50
N ALA A 34 23.00 -2.43 14.79
CA ALA A 34 21.93 -3.17 14.14
C ALA A 34 20.56 -2.55 14.41
N LEU A 35 20.29 -2.14 15.66
CA LEU A 35 19.03 -1.50 16.04
C LEU A 35 18.87 -0.11 15.38
N VAL A 36 19.95 0.68 15.32
CA VAL A 36 19.98 1.98 14.64
C VAL A 36 19.80 1.81 13.12
N ALA A 37 20.45 0.81 12.52
CA ALA A 37 20.28 0.49 11.11
C ALA A 37 18.85 0.02 10.80
N GLN A 38 18.25 -0.75 11.68
CA GLN A 38 16.87 -1.20 11.56
C GLN A 38 15.87 -0.05 11.76
N ALA A 39 16.10 0.83 12.73
CA ALA A 39 15.31 2.05 12.92
C ALA A 39 15.43 3.02 11.73
N SER A 40 16.62 3.15 11.14
CA SER A 40 16.85 3.95 9.94
C SER A 40 16.17 3.35 8.70
N ARG A 41 16.16 2.02 8.57
CA ARG A 41 15.40 1.33 7.51
C ARG A 41 13.89 1.51 7.69
N CYS A 42 13.39 1.44 8.91
CA CYS A 42 11.97 1.70 9.20
C CYS A 42 11.58 3.16 8.94
N ALA A 43 12.45 4.12 9.23
CA ALA A 43 12.20 5.54 8.95
C ALA A 43 12.29 5.87 7.44
N ALA A 44 13.15 5.19 6.70
CA ALA A 44 13.25 5.31 5.23
C ALA A 44 12.11 4.61 4.50
N LEU A 45 11.32 3.77 5.19
CA LEU A 45 10.21 3.01 4.63
C LEU A 45 8.83 3.58 5.00
N ALA A 46 8.75 4.69 5.74
CA ALA A 46 7.44 5.28 6.06
C ALA A 46 6.76 5.82 4.79
N PRO A 47 5.43 5.65 4.65
CA PRO A 47 4.71 6.19 3.50
C PRO A 47 4.79 7.72 3.50
N HIS A 48 4.68 8.33 2.31
CA HIS A 48 4.72 9.78 2.21
C HIS A 48 3.61 10.40 3.07
N PRO A 49 3.92 11.42 3.92
CA PRO A 49 2.95 11.93 4.90
C PRO A 49 1.64 12.40 4.29
N THR A 50 1.67 12.96 3.08
CA THR A 50 0.46 13.40 2.39
C THR A 50 -0.46 12.24 1.99
N LEU A 51 0.03 11.01 1.85
CA LEU A 51 -0.79 9.83 1.58
C LEU A 51 -1.59 9.38 2.79
N VAL A 52 -1.16 9.74 3.97
CA VAL A 52 -1.81 9.39 5.24
C VAL A 52 -2.73 10.51 5.72
N ALA A 53 -2.37 11.77 5.44
CA ALA A 53 -3.15 12.94 5.86
C ALA A 53 -4.60 12.88 5.33
N GLY A 54 -5.57 13.14 6.20
CA GLY A 54 -7.01 13.09 5.90
C GLY A 54 -7.57 11.66 5.75
N THR A 55 -6.80 10.63 6.07
CA THR A 55 -7.27 9.24 6.06
C THR A 55 -7.50 8.71 7.48
N SER A 56 -8.12 7.53 7.59
CA SER A 56 -8.25 6.81 8.86
C SER A 56 -6.93 6.32 9.45
N LEU A 57 -5.83 6.42 8.70
CA LEU A 57 -4.47 6.11 9.15
C LEU A 57 -3.74 7.33 9.71
N GLU A 58 -4.30 8.52 9.59
CA GLU A 58 -3.66 9.74 10.11
C GLU A 58 -3.52 9.68 11.63
N GLY A 59 -2.31 9.99 12.12
CA GLY A 59 -1.97 9.96 13.53
C GLY A 59 -1.93 8.55 14.15
N LYS A 60 -2.09 7.50 13.36
CA LYS A 60 -1.96 6.11 13.82
C LYS A 60 -0.50 5.64 13.72
N ARG A 61 -0.16 4.68 14.56
CA ARG A 61 1.10 3.95 14.42
C ARG A 61 0.97 3.00 13.24
N LEU A 62 1.75 3.23 12.20
CA LEU A 62 1.72 2.42 10.98
C LEU A 62 2.64 1.21 11.11
N GLU A 63 2.19 0.11 10.56
CA GLU A 63 2.95 -1.13 10.39
C GLU A 63 3.01 -1.47 8.90
N LEU A 64 4.19 -1.84 8.43
CA LEU A 64 4.39 -2.41 7.11
C LEU A 64 4.01 -3.89 7.18
N ALA A 65 2.74 -4.18 6.90
CA ALA A 65 2.19 -5.54 7.04
C ALA A 65 2.68 -6.46 5.93
N TYR A 66 2.85 -5.94 4.72
CA TYR A 66 3.26 -6.71 3.56
C TYR A 66 4.34 -6.00 2.75
N VAL A 67 5.33 -6.79 2.30
CA VAL A 67 6.42 -6.42 1.39
C VAL A 67 6.62 -7.59 0.44
N ALA A 68 6.40 -7.39 -0.84
CA ALA A 68 6.38 -8.48 -1.81
C ALA A 68 7.74 -9.18 -1.97
N THR A 69 8.84 -8.43 -1.88
CA THR A 69 10.20 -8.99 -1.96
C THR A 69 10.59 -9.84 -0.75
N GLU A 70 9.95 -9.63 0.41
CA GLU A 70 10.24 -10.36 1.65
C GLU A 70 9.24 -11.48 1.91
N HIS A 71 7.97 -11.26 1.55
CA HIS A 71 6.86 -12.12 1.95
C HIS A 71 6.35 -13.02 0.83
N GLY A 72 6.80 -12.80 -0.40
CA GLY A 72 6.30 -13.48 -1.59
C GLY A 72 5.48 -12.56 -2.49
N TRP A 73 5.29 -12.97 -3.74
CA TRP A 73 4.60 -12.21 -4.79
C TRP A 73 3.22 -12.79 -5.11
N ASP A 74 2.71 -13.65 -4.26
CA ASP A 74 1.40 -14.24 -4.44
C ASP A 74 0.31 -13.41 -3.72
N ALA A 75 -0.89 -13.36 -4.30
CA ALA A 75 -2.03 -12.71 -3.70
C ALA A 75 -2.39 -13.31 -2.34
N LEU A 76 -2.20 -14.62 -2.15
CA LEU A 76 -2.43 -15.28 -0.87
C LEU A 76 -1.45 -14.80 0.22
N ASP A 77 -0.18 -14.50 -0.16
CA ASP A 77 0.79 -13.91 0.77
C ASP A 77 0.36 -12.50 1.20
N PHE A 78 -0.21 -11.74 0.26
CA PHE A 78 -0.76 -10.41 0.53
C PHE A 78 -1.97 -10.50 1.48
N HIS A 79 -2.97 -11.31 1.14
CA HIS A 79 -4.20 -11.46 1.93
C HIS A 79 -3.92 -12.04 3.31
N GLY A 80 -3.05 -13.04 3.43
CA GLY A 80 -2.66 -13.61 4.72
C GLY A 80 -2.06 -12.62 5.70
N ARG A 81 -1.63 -11.44 5.23
CA ARG A 81 -1.04 -10.38 6.05
C ARG A 81 -1.89 -9.13 6.19
N CYS A 82 -2.75 -8.87 5.22
CA CYS A 82 -3.52 -7.63 5.13
C CYS A 82 -4.98 -7.80 5.51
N ASP A 83 -5.53 -9.01 5.44
CA ASP A 83 -6.93 -9.25 5.79
C ASP A 83 -7.18 -8.99 7.27
N ASP A 84 -8.37 -8.43 7.54
CA ASP A 84 -8.83 -8.05 8.88
C ASP A 84 -7.94 -7.02 9.60
N ARG A 85 -7.06 -6.31 8.86
CA ARG A 85 -6.18 -5.27 9.41
C ARG A 85 -6.77 -3.85 9.27
N GLY A 86 -8.01 -3.74 8.78
CA GLY A 86 -8.68 -2.46 8.54
C GLY A 86 -8.05 -1.68 7.37
N SER A 87 -8.18 -0.36 7.41
CA SER A 87 -7.72 0.51 6.32
C SER A 87 -6.29 0.22 5.91
N THR A 88 -6.06 0.15 4.61
CA THR A 88 -4.77 -0.24 4.04
C THR A 88 -4.33 0.78 2.98
N LEU A 89 -3.09 1.25 3.10
CA LEU A 89 -2.41 2.02 2.05
C LEU A 89 -1.47 1.10 1.29
N VAL A 90 -1.68 0.97 -0.01
CA VAL A 90 -0.85 0.14 -0.90
C VAL A 90 0.08 1.05 -1.68
N GLU A 91 1.38 0.72 -1.69
CA GLU A 91 2.41 1.35 -2.52
C GLU A 91 3.00 0.33 -3.48
N CYS A 92 3.12 0.71 -4.73
CA CYS A 92 3.75 -0.06 -5.78
C CYS A 92 4.90 0.72 -6.39
N GLU A 93 5.97 0.03 -6.73
CA GLU A 93 7.12 0.58 -7.43
C GLU A 93 7.46 -0.31 -8.61
N THR A 94 7.56 0.26 -9.82
CA THR A 94 8.03 -0.47 -11.00
C THR A 94 9.55 -0.59 -10.99
N ARG A 95 10.11 -1.51 -11.78
CA ARG A 95 11.57 -1.57 -12.02
C ARG A 95 12.12 -0.29 -12.62
N GLY A 96 11.30 0.53 -13.26
CA GLY A 96 11.66 1.84 -13.81
C GLY A 96 11.61 2.97 -12.78
N GLY A 97 11.29 2.69 -11.51
CA GLY A 97 11.24 3.69 -10.43
C GLY A 97 9.91 4.44 -10.33
N LEU A 98 8.91 4.14 -11.18
CA LEU A 98 7.59 4.76 -11.05
C LEU A 98 6.91 4.27 -9.77
N ARG A 99 6.50 5.21 -8.90
CA ARG A 99 5.77 4.94 -7.66
C ARG A 99 4.30 5.32 -7.81
N PHE A 100 3.41 4.42 -7.41
CA PHE A 100 1.96 4.61 -7.46
C PHE A 100 1.28 3.67 -6.46
N GLY A 101 -0.03 3.79 -6.31
CA GLY A 101 -0.79 2.90 -5.43
C GLY A 101 -2.19 3.41 -5.14
N GLY A 102 -2.74 2.98 -4.01
CA GLY A 102 -4.07 3.38 -3.59
C GLY A 102 -4.32 3.19 -2.10
N PHE A 103 -5.30 3.91 -1.61
CA PHE A 103 -5.80 3.80 -0.25
C PHE A 103 -7.15 3.11 -0.23
N ASN A 104 -7.23 1.98 0.46
CA ASN A 104 -8.46 1.25 0.74
C ASN A 104 -8.90 1.54 2.18
N PRO A 105 -9.94 2.36 2.40
CA PRO A 105 -10.43 2.68 3.74
C PRO A 105 -11.19 1.53 4.40
N LEU A 106 -11.65 0.55 3.61
CA LEU A 106 -12.45 -0.60 4.09
C LEU A 106 -11.56 -1.73 4.62
N GLY A 107 -10.33 -1.83 4.11
CA GLY A 107 -9.46 -2.97 4.36
C GLY A 107 -9.75 -4.13 3.40
N TYR A 108 -9.09 -5.25 3.65
CA TYR A 108 -9.23 -6.50 2.92
C TYR A 108 -9.77 -7.58 3.85
N MET A 109 -10.57 -8.49 3.33
CA MET A 109 -11.21 -9.60 4.06
C MET A 109 -11.37 -10.83 3.17
N SER A 110 -10.83 -10.80 1.95
CA SER A 110 -11.03 -11.85 0.93
C SER A 110 -12.52 -12.13 0.65
N SER A 111 -13.30 -11.06 0.53
CA SER A 111 -14.77 -11.13 0.46
C SER A 111 -15.30 -11.49 -0.92
N ASP A 112 -14.47 -11.42 -1.95
CA ASP A 112 -14.83 -11.58 -3.37
C ASP A 112 -15.94 -10.61 -3.84
N ASP A 113 -16.01 -9.43 -3.23
CA ASP A 113 -17.05 -8.45 -3.50
C ASP A 113 -16.51 -7.03 -3.66
N TYR A 114 -17.36 -6.14 -4.18
CA TYR A 114 -17.09 -4.72 -4.30
C TYR A 114 -17.40 -3.99 -3.01
N GLY A 115 -16.47 -3.13 -2.59
CA GLY A 115 -16.64 -2.18 -1.50
C GLY A 115 -16.83 -0.76 -2.02
N SER A 116 -17.56 0.05 -1.26
CA SER A 116 -17.88 1.44 -1.62
C SER A 116 -17.41 2.40 -0.54
N SER A 117 -16.63 3.43 -0.92
CA SER A 117 -16.21 4.49 -0.01
C SER A 117 -15.75 5.73 -0.76
N VAL A 118 -16.26 6.87 -0.35
CA VAL A 118 -15.81 8.19 -0.87
C VAL A 118 -14.39 8.56 -0.44
N ASN A 119 -13.86 7.90 0.58
CA ASN A 119 -12.53 8.17 1.12
C ASN A 119 -11.41 7.36 0.43
N ALA A 120 -11.77 6.46 -0.50
CA ALA A 120 -10.79 5.75 -1.29
C ALA A 120 -10.15 6.68 -2.32
N PHE A 121 -8.89 6.47 -2.62
CA PHE A 121 -8.19 7.16 -3.69
C PHE A 121 -7.09 6.27 -4.27
N ILE A 122 -6.75 6.54 -5.52
CA ILE A 122 -5.51 6.06 -6.13
C ILE A 122 -4.55 7.24 -6.27
N TYR A 123 -3.26 6.97 -6.39
CA TYR A 123 -2.24 8.01 -6.46
C TYR A 123 -1.02 7.59 -7.27
N PHE A 124 -0.25 8.58 -7.72
CA PHE A 124 1.05 8.39 -8.37
C PHE A 124 2.00 9.52 -7.99
N PHE A 125 3.29 9.27 -8.17
CA PHE A 125 4.34 10.28 -8.06
C PHE A 125 4.81 10.67 -9.46
N ALA A 126 4.88 11.97 -9.74
CA ALA A 126 5.39 12.46 -11.02
C ALA A 126 6.92 12.43 -11.08
N GLY A 127 7.59 12.50 -9.93
CA GLY A 127 9.04 12.42 -9.75
C GLY A 127 9.39 11.89 -8.36
N ASP A 128 10.69 11.69 -8.11
CA ASP A 128 11.19 11.05 -6.88
C ASP A 128 10.95 11.89 -5.63
N ASP A 129 11.06 13.22 -5.74
CA ASP A 129 10.92 14.17 -4.63
C ASP A 129 9.56 14.87 -4.61
N ASP A 130 8.65 14.53 -5.53
CA ASP A 130 7.36 15.19 -5.62
C ASP A 130 6.37 14.67 -4.60
N ALA A 131 5.45 15.53 -4.21
CA ALA A 131 4.27 15.10 -3.47
C ALA A 131 3.37 14.23 -4.39
N PRO A 132 2.78 13.14 -3.88
CA PRO A 132 1.91 12.30 -4.68
C PRO A 132 0.65 13.04 -5.12
N THR A 133 0.24 12.83 -6.36
CA THR A 133 -1.04 13.29 -6.89
C THR A 133 -2.10 12.25 -6.58
N ARG A 134 -3.14 12.63 -5.82
CA ARG A 134 -4.28 11.77 -5.49
C ARG A 134 -5.40 11.94 -6.52
N CYS A 135 -5.98 10.83 -6.91
CA CYS A 135 -7.21 10.75 -7.70
C CYS A 135 -8.31 10.16 -6.82
N ALA A 136 -9.24 10.99 -6.38
CA ALA A 136 -10.32 10.60 -5.46
C ALA A 136 -11.35 9.68 -6.13
N ALA A 137 -12.05 8.89 -5.33
CA ALA A 137 -13.22 8.15 -5.78
C ALA A 137 -14.30 9.10 -6.30
N LEU A 138 -15.02 8.69 -7.34
CA LEU A 138 -16.08 9.47 -7.97
C LEU A 138 -17.43 9.26 -7.27
N GLY A 139 -18.28 10.29 -7.29
CA GLY A 139 -19.63 10.22 -6.77
C GLY A 139 -19.70 9.75 -5.32
N SER A 140 -20.45 8.67 -5.07
CA SER A 140 -20.60 8.01 -3.77
C SER A 140 -19.47 7.04 -3.44
N GLY A 141 -18.49 6.85 -4.35
CA GLY A 141 -17.42 5.87 -4.21
C GLY A 141 -17.88 4.43 -4.43
N ASP A 142 -18.98 4.24 -5.18
CA ASP A 142 -19.54 2.92 -5.44
C ASP A 142 -18.55 2.05 -6.22
N GLY A 143 -18.35 0.82 -5.74
CA GLY A 143 -17.45 -0.14 -6.36
C GLY A 143 -16.00 0.31 -6.48
N CYS A 144 -15.56 1.24 -5.61
CA CYS A 144 -14.21 1.79 -5.69
C CYS A 144 -13.11 0.81 -5.27
N VAL A 145 -13.44 -0.23 -4.52
CA VAL A 145 -12.51 -1.30 -4.15
C VAL A 145 -13.13 -2.62 -4.55
N TYR A 146 -12.33 -3.52 -5.11
CA TYR A 146 -12.72 -4.92 -5.26
C TYR A 146 -11.77 -5.79 -4.44
N ASP A 147 -12.33 -6.48 -3.46
CA ASP A 147 -11.60 -7.35 -2.55
C ASP A 147 -11.68 -8.79 -3.05
N TYR A 148 -10.67 -9.20 -3.83
CA TYR A 148 -10.63 -10.51 -4.47
C TYR A 148 -9.62 -11.43 -3.79
N ALA A 149 -10.09 -12.50 -3.16
CA ALA A 149 -9.28 -13.42 -2.35
C ALA A 149 -8.06 -14.03 -3.08
N LYS A 150 -8.14 -14.20 -4.40
CA LYS A 150 -7.06 -14.76 -5.22
C LYS A 150 -6.37 -13.72 -6.11
N GLY A 151 -6.69 -12.46 -5.95
CA GLY A 151 -6.13 -11.34 -6.70
C GLY A 151 -5.43 -10.34 -5.81
N GLY A 152 -4.66 -9.44 -6.40
CA GLY A 152 -4.02 -8.36 -5.67
C GLY A 152 -4.95 -7.17 -5.42
N PRO A 153 -4.41 -6.13 -4.76
CA PRO A 153 -5.14 -4.90 -4.52
C PRO A 153 -5.79 -4.35 -5.79
N THR A 154 -7.11 -4.19 -5.77
CA THR A 154 -7.87 -3.74 -6.93
C THR A 154 -8.73 -2.55 -6.55
N PHE A 155 -8.55 -1.44 -7.27
CA PHE A 155 -9.25 -0.18 -7.09
C PHE A 155 -10.13 0.06 -8.33
N GLY A 156 -11.46 0.13 -8.12
CA GLY A 156 -12.43 0.12 -9.21
C GLY A 156 -12.45 -1.23 -9.94
N ALA A 157 -13.09 -1.28 -11.11
CA ALA A 157 -13.09 -2.47 -11.96
C ALA A 157 -11.76 -2.63 -12.74
N ALA A 158 -11.17 -1.48 -13.15
CA ALA A 158 -9.95 -1.43 -13.95
C ALA A 158 -9.13 -0.15 -13.71
N ASP A 159 -9.53 0.69 -12.75
CA ASP A 159 -8.86 1.97 -12.52
C ASP A 159 -7.42 1.76 -12.05
N LEU A 160 -7.19 0.81 -11.14
CA LEU A 160 -5.86 0.29 -10.82
C LEU A 160 -5.99 -1.16 -10.31
N VAL A 161 -5.33 -2.08 -10.97
CA VAL A 161 -5.29 -3.49 -10.60
C VAL A 161 -3.83 -3.90 -10.41
N VAL A 162 -3.48 -4.34 -9.20
CA VAL A 162 -2.17 -4.93 -8.89
C VAL A 162 -2.28 -6.43 -9.05
N GLY A 163 -1.42 -7.01 -9.89
CA GLY A 163 -1.56 -8.40 -10.33
C GLY A 163 -2.30 -8.51 -11.67
N ARG A 164 -2.75 -9.70 -11.99
CA ARG A 164 -3.51 -9.93 -13.21
C ARG A 164 -4.93 -9.39 -13.09
N PRO A 165 -5.42 -8.67 -14.10
CA PRO A 165 -6.82 -8.28 -14.15
C PRO A 165 -7.70 -9.52 -14.30
N LYS A 166 -8.92 -9.43 -13.77
CA LYS A 166 -9.93 -10.47 -13.96
C LYS A 166 -10.30 -10.60 -15.43
N SER A 167 -10.52 -11.83 -15.86
CA SER A 167 -11.12 -12.10 -17.16
C SER A 167 -12.64 -11.89 -17.07
N ALA A 168 -13.20 -11.14 -18.01
CA ALA A 168 -14.64 -11.06 -18.18
C ALA A 168 -15.15 -12.41 -18.69
N VAL A 169 -16.13 -12.99 -18.02
CA VAL A 169 -16.86 -14.16 -18.49
C VAL A 169 -18.35 -13.83 -18.66
N MET A 170 -19.02 -14.59 -19.49
CA MET A 170 -20.44 -14.41 -19.74
C MET A 170 -21.23 -14.58 -18.43
N GLY A 171 -21.82 -13.47 -17.92
CA GLY A 171 -22.58 -13.44 -16.67
C GLY A 171 -21.84 -12.91 -15.45
N GLY A 172 -20.60 -12.42 -15.60
CA GLY A 172 -19.83 -11.85 -14.49
C GLY A 172 -18.34 -11.73 -14.79
N PHE A 173 -17.56 -11.65 -13.73
CA PHE A 173 -16.11 -11.73 -13.83
C PHE A 173 -15.68 -13.08 -13.26
N SER A 174 -14.98 -13.90 -14.04
CA SER A 174 -14.17 -14.95 -13.43
C SER A 174 -12.82 -14.36 -13.09
N GLY A 175 -12.42 -14.60 -11.89
CA GLY A 175 -11.05 -14.41 -11.52
C GLY A 175 -10.13 -15.34 -12.31
N PRO A 176 -8.83 -15.26 -12.06
CA PRO A 176 -7.82 -16.15 -12.66
C PRO A 176 -7.88 -17.60 -12.17
N ASP A 177 -8.99 -18.05 -11.62
CA ASP A 177 -9.18 -19.37 -11.03
C ASP A 177 -9.53 -20.47 -12.04
N THR A 178 -9.51 -20.18 -13.33
CA THR A 178 -9.61 -21.21 -14.33
C THR A 178 -8.28 -21.94 -14.51
N GLU A 179 -8.18 -23.08 -13.85
CA GLU A 179 -7.40 -24.27 -14.20
C GLU A 179 -5.88 -24.17 -14.33
N ASP A 180 -5.27 -22.99 -14.46
CA ASP A 180 -3.81 -22.89 -14.62
C ASP A 180 -3.12 -22.19 -13.45
N MET A 181 -3.14 -22.81 -12.29
CA MET A 181 -2.35 -22.45 -11.12
C MET A 181 -0.83 -22.37 -11.42
N SER A 182 -0.39 -22.94 -12.54
CA SER A 182 1.02 -23.00 -12.92
C SER A 182 1.54 -21.73 -13.58
N ILE A 183 0.68 -20.84 -14.07
CA ILE A 183 1.08 -19.63 -14.81
C ILE A 183 1.02 -18.34 -13.97
N GLY A 184 1.20 -18.42 -12.64
CA GLY A 184 1.30 -17.26 -11.79
C GLY A 184 0.00 -16.47 -11.66
N GLN A 185 -1.10 -17.17 -11.57
CA GLN A 185 -2.37 -16.64 -11.08
C GLN A 185 -2.14 -16.17 -9.64
N GLY A 186 -2.64 -14.96 -9.31
CA GLY A 186 -2.35 -14.35 -8.03
C GLY A 186 -1.01 -13.59 -7.97
N SER A 187 -0.15 -13.67 -8.99
CA SER A 187 1.12 -12.96 -9.00
C SER A 187 0.93 -11.44 -9.03
N LEU A 188 1.54 -10.75 -8.08
CA LEU A 188 1.52 -9.30 -7.93
C LEU A 188 2.65 -8.59 -8.70
N ARG A 189 3.38 -9.28 -9.58
CA ARG A 189 4.53 -8.72 -10.31
C ARG A 189 4.17 -7.75 -11.42
N THR A 190 2.91 -7.62 -11.74
CA THR A 190 2.42 -6.71 -12.79
C THR A 190 1.30 -5.85 -12.26
N ALA A 191 1.01 -4.75 -12.94
CA ALA A 191 -0.16 -3.95 -12.67
C ALA A 191 -0.76 -3.45 -13.99
N SER A 192 -2.03 -3.12 -13.96
CA SER A 192 -2.73 -2.45 -15.06
C SER A 192 -3.57 -1.30 -14.53
N SER A 193 -3.77 -0.27 -15.33
CA SER A 193 -4.52 0.89 -14.88
C SER A 193 -5.22 1.61 -16.02
N SER A 194 -6.50 1.93 -15.81
CA SER A 194 -7.34 2.71 -16.72
C SER A 194 -8.33 3.56 -15.92
N PRO A 195 -7.87 4.67 -15.27
CA PRO A 195 -8.72 5.49 -14.43
C PRO A 195 -9.83 6.20 -15.21
N GLY A 196 -10.94 6.48 -14.53
CA GLY A 196 -12.12 7.17 -15.05
C GLY A 196 -13.41 6.36 -14.89
N GLY A 197 -13.34 5.17 -14.33
CA GLY A 197 -14.50 4.37 -13.92
C GLY A 197 -14.96 4.75 -12.51
N ALA A 198 -14.26 4.30 -11.51
CA ALA A 198 -14.53 4.59 -10.10
C ALA A 198 -13.72 5.76 -9.55
N TYR A 199 -12.65 6.16 -10.22
CA TYR A 199 -11.74 7.23 -9.76
C TYR A 199 -11.59 8.35 -10.76
N ALA A 200 -11.37 9.56 -10.24
CA ALA A 200 -11.11 10.74 -11.07
C ALA A 200 -9.87 10.51 -11.95
N ARG A 201 -10.01 10.83 -13.23
CA ARG A 201 -8.90 10.73 -14.19
C ARG A 201 -8.02 11.97 -14.09
N HIS A 202 -6.73 11.79 -13.90
CA HIS A 202 -5.72 12.85 -14.02
C HIS A 202 -5.07 12.81 -15.39
N ALA A 203 -4.76 13.99 -15.97
CA ALA A 203 -4.16 14.06 -17.30
C ALA A 203 -2.79 13.37 -17.38
N ASP A 204 -2.00 13.50 -16.32
CA ASP A 204 -0.64 12.95 -16.23
C ASP A 204 -0.61 11.54 -15.61
N TRP A 205 -1.75 10.87 -15.46
CA TRP A 205 -1.80 9.51 -14.91
C TRP A 205 -0.97 8.55 -15.79
N PRO A 206 0.03 7.85 -15.24
CA PRO A 206 1.02 7.10 -16.01
C PRO A 206 0.57 5.68 -16.39
N ALA A 207 -0.66 5.51 -16.91
CA ALA A 207 -1.26 4.21 -17.22
C ALA A 207 -0.37 3.31 -18.08
N ALA A 208 0.25 3.87 -19.12
CA ALA A 208 1.13 3.11 -20.03
C ALA A 208 2.40 2.61 -19.32
N ALA A 209 2.99 3.43 -18.46
CA ALA A 209 4.18 3.05 -17.70
C ALA A 209 3.86 2.01 -16.62
N ILE A 210 2.66 2.09 -15.99
CA ILE A 210 2.17 1.06 -15.07
C ILE A 210 2.00 -0.27 -15.79
N ALA A 211 1.34 -0.27 -16.95
CA ALA A 211 1.06 -1.50 -17.71
C ALA A 211 2.30 -2.14 -18.34
N ALA A 212 3.31 -1.33 -18.70
CA ALA A 212 4.53 -1.81 -19.32
C ALA A 212 5.57 -2.31 -18.30
N GLY A 213 5.43 -1.94 -17.02
CA GLY A 213 6.44 -2.18 -15.99
C GLY A 213 6.19 -3.46 -15.21
N GLU A 214 7.23 -4.27 -15.01
CA GLU A 214 7.25 -5.25 -13.95
C GLU A 214 7.44 -4.53 -12.61
N LEU A 215 6.71 -4.95 -11.57
CA LEU A 215 6.84 -4.37 -10.23
C LEU A 215 8.15 -4.83 -9.58
N ALA A 216 8.88 -3.87 -9.06
CA ALA A 216 10.06 -4.10 -8.22
C ALA A 216 9.65 -4.33 -6.78
N GLU A 217 8.54 -3.69 -6.34
CA GLU A 217 8.03 -3.83 -4.98
C GLU A 217 6.53 -3.55 -4.91
N VAL A 218 5.88 -4.25 -3.98
CA VAL A 218 4.52 -3.94 -3.49
C VAL A 218 4.55 -3.94 -1.98
N ARG A 219 4.10 -2.85 -1.36
CA ARG A 219 4.03 -2.66 0.10
C ARG A 219 2.60 -2.38 0.52
N ALA A 220 2.24 -2.86 1.71
CA ALA A 220 0.96 -2.51 2.33
C ALA A 220 1.15 -2.04 3.76
N TRP A 221 0.63 -0.84 4.03
CA TRP A 221 0.67 -0.18 5.33
C TRP A 221 -0.69 -0.24 5.99
N VAL A 222 -0.71 -0.62 7.26
CA VAL A 222 -1.92 -0.74 8.08
C VAL A 222 -1.73 -0.06 9.43
N ASN A 223 -2.81 0.10 10.19
CA ASN A 223 -2.72 0.51 11.59
C ASN A 223 -2.19 -0.65 12.44
N ALA A 224 -1.05 -0.46 13.09
CA ALA A 224 -0.40 -1.45 13.94
C ALA A 224 -1.24 -1.91 15.15
N ASP A 225 -2.24 -1.12 15.53
CA ASP A 225 -3.10 -1.43 16.67
C ASP A 225 -4.32 -2.31 16.29
N VAL A 226 -4.56 -2.51 14.99
CA VAL A 226 -5.59 -3.44 14.48
C VAL A 226 -4.94 -4.80 14.27
N ARG A 227 -5.46 -5.81 14.94
CA ARG A 227 -5.02 -7.19 14.80
C ARG A 227 -6.03 -8.00 14.01
N PRO A 228 -5.58 -9.00 13.21
CA PRO A 228 -6.50 -9.91 12.53
C PRO A 228 -7.44 -10.58 13.52
N GLN A 229 -8.71 -10.64 13.19
CA GLN A 229 -9.69 -11.41 13.96
C GLN A 229 -9.43 -12.89 13.72
N GLY A 230 -8.71 -13.55 14.59
CA GLY A 230 -8.41 -14.99 14.44
C GLY A 230 -7.05 -15.42 14.97
N SER A 231 -6.18 -14.51 15.38
CA SER A 231 -4.93 -14.83 16.07
C SER A 231 -5.08 -15.14 17.57
N GLY A 232 -6.32 -15.27 18.04
CA GLY A 232 -6.62 -15.82 19.37
C GLY A 232 -6.51 -17.35 19.30
N GLY A 233 -5.43 -17.91 19.88
CA GLY A 233 -5.13 -19.32 19.91
C GLY A 233 -6.34 -20.20 20.22
N GLY A 234 -6.85 -20.82 19.18
CA GLY A 234 -7.77 -21.93 19.26
C GLY A 234 -7.08 -23.12 18.59
N ALA A 235 -6.40 -23.94 19.38
CA ALA A 235 -6.11 -25.31 18.99
C ALA A 235 -7.47 -26.00 18.76
N GLY A 236 -8.04 -25.80 17.57
CA GLY A 236 -9.23 -26.50 17.11
C GLY A 236 -8.82 -27.89 16.65
N TRP A 237 -9.02 -28.83 17.50
CA TRP A 237 -9.10 -30.23 17.20
C TRP A 237 -10.07 -30.47 16.02
N TRP A 238 -9.53 -30.98 14.92
CA TRP A 238 -10.32 -31.74 13.96
C TRP A 238 -10.20 -33.21 14.32
N PRO A 239 -11.25 -33.87 14.82
CA PRO A 239 -11.31 -35.32 14.82
C PRO A 239 -11.84 -35.77 13.47
N PHE A 240 -11.07 -36.61 12.84
CA PHE A 240 -11.26 -37.44 11.61
C PHE A 240 -10.93 -36.81 10.29
#